data_aada6868c5cd35de515ef70540786ed0
#
_entry.id   aada6868c5cd35de515ef70540786ed0
#
_cell.length_a   1.000
_cell.length_b   1.000
_cell.length_c   1.000
_cell.angle_alpha   90.00
_cell.angle_beta   90.00
_cell.angle_gamma   90.00
#
_symmetry.space_group_name_H-M   'P 1'
#
loop_
_entity.id
_entity.type
_entity.pdbx_description
1 polymer ?
#
loop_
_entity_poly.entity_id
_entity_poly.type
_entity_poly.pdbx_seq_one_letter_code
_entity_poly.pdbx_strand_id
1 'polypeptide(L)'
;MSTERKRKPIPKSIRIQVYKKYGSHCAYCGCELEYKDMQVDHINPLYWYNGENSIENYNPACRMCNFYKSTLTVEKFREQIQTVRERLEKNFIYRLAKRYGIVNENIEPVRFYYEKVD
;
A
#
# COMPACT_ATOMS: atom_id res chain seq x y z
N MET A 1 -9.82 -21.52 -16.99
CA MET A 1 -10.33 -20.58 -17.87
C MET A 1 -9.92 -19.14 -17.50
N SER A 2 -9.65 -18.39 -18.47
CA SER A 2 -9.22 -17.04 -18.19
C SER A 2 -10.40 -16.20 -17.70
N THR A 3 -10.06 -15.14 -17.05
CA THR A 3 -11.06 -14.21 -16.59
C THR A 3 -11.02 -12.98 -17.43
N GLU A 4 -12.11 -12.31 -17.44
CA GLU A 4 -12.23 -11.05 -18.18
C GLU A 4 -11.45 -9.94 -17.51
N ARG A 5 -11.02 -10.13 -16.29
CA ARG A 5 -10.42 -9.07 -15.52
C ARG A 5 -8.93 -9.27 -15.28
N LYS A 6 -8.28 -9.99 -16.16
CA LYS A 6 -6.84 -10.12 -16.08
C LYS A 6 -6.19 -8.77 -16.23
N ARG A 7 -5.10 -8.58 -15.50
CA ARG A 7 -4.31 -7.37 -15.65
C ARG A 7 -3.75 -7.31 -17.05
N LYS A 8 -3.88 -6.15 -17.66
CA LYS A 8 -3.25 -5.87 -18.93
C LYS A 8 -1.91 -5.22 -18.67
N PRO A 9 -0.94 -5.42 -19.57
CA PRO A 9 0.32 -4.71 -19.44
C PRO A 9 0.05 -3.21 -19.42
N ILE A 10 0.75 -2.53 -18.55
CA ILE A 10 0.59 -1.09 -18.41
C ILE A 10 1.67 -0.41 -19.23
N PRO A 11 1.30 0.44 -20.18
CA PRO A 11 2.29 1.12 -21.01
C PRO A 11 3.26 1.94 -20.17
N LYS A 12 4.48 2.07 -20.66
CA LYS A 12 5.50 2.80 -19.90
C LYS A 12 5.09 4.23 -19.64
N SER A 13 4.44 4.88 -20.59
CA SER A 13 4.01 6.26 -20.40
C SER A 13 3.05 6.38 -19.23
N ILE A 14 2.17 5.41 -19.06
CA ILE A 14 1.24 5.40 -17.93
C ILE A 14 1.98 5.10 -16.63
N ARG A 15 2.91 4.15 -16.66
CA ARG A 15 3.69 3.85 -15.47
C ARG A 15 4.47 5.06 -14.99
N ILE A 16 5.00 5.86 -15.91
CA ILE A 16 5.71 7.07 -15.54
C ILE A 16 4.77 8.06 -14.87
N GLN A 17 3.56 8.20 -15.38
CA GLN A 17 2.57 9.08 -14.76
C GLN A 17 2.22 8.60 -13.35
N VAL A 18 2.05 7.30 -13.17
CA VAL A 18 1.77 6.74 -11.85
C VAL A 18 2.93 7.02 -10.91
N TYR A 19 4.16 6.82 -11.39
CA TYR A 19 5.35 7.05 -10.59
C TYR A 19 5.41 8.48 -10.07
N LYS A 20 4.98 9.43 -10.89
CA LYS A 20 5.04 10.86 -10.53
C LYS A 20 3.83 11.34 -9.75
N LYS A 21 2.83 10.48 -9.60
CA LYS A 21 1.54 10.88 -9.06
C LYS A 21 1.66 11.52 -7.66
N TYR A 22 2.55 10.99 -6.84
CA TYR A 22 2.77 11.52 -5.49
C TYR A 22 4.26 11.80 -5.28
N GLY A 23 4.89 12.39 -6.29
CA GLY A 23 6.27 12.85 -6.15
C GLY A 23 7.27 11.73 -5.94
N SER A 24 7.07 10.60 -6.60
CA SER A 24 7.98 9.46 -6.50
C SER A 24 7.99 8.80 -5.12
N HIS A 25 6.86 8.86 -4.44
CA HIS A 25 6.69 8.22 -3.13
C HIS A 25 5.65 7.12 -3.21
N CYS A 26 5.78 6.14 -2.32
CA CYS A 26 4.74 5.15 -2.14
C CYS A 26 3.48 5.85 -1.65
N ALA A 27 2.35 5.57 -2.30
CA ALA A 27 1.09 6.22 -1.93
C ALA A 27 0.67 5.86 -0.51
N TYR A 28 1.11 4.73 0.00
CA TYR A 28 0.63 4.23 1.28
C TYR A 28 1.58 4.57 2.42
N CYS A 29 2.79 4.06 2.41
CA CYS A 29 3.71 4.33 3.51
C CYS A 29 4.52 5.62 3.32
N GLY A 30 4.58 6.16 2.11
CA GLY A 30 5.27 7.42 1.86
C GLY A 30 6.76 7.30 1.64
N CYS A 31 7.30 6.10 1.54
CA CYS A 31 8.74 5.97 1.31
C CYS A 31 9.09 6.44 -0.11
N GLU A 32 10.32 6.90 -0.27
CA GLU A 32 10.79 7.27 -1.59
C GLU A 32 10.94 6.04 -2.46
N LEU A 33 10.59 6.18 -3.73
CA LEU A 33 10.64 5.08 -4.69
C LEU A 33 11.54 5.43 -5.85
N GLU A 34 12.35 4.46 -6.27
CA GLU A 34 12.95 4.54 -7.59
C GLU A 34 11.99 3.90 -8.59
N TYR A 35 12.00 4.40 -9.81
CA TYR A 35 11.06 3.93 -10.81
C TYR A 35 11.11 2.40 -10.96
N LYS A 36 12.30 1.83 -10.94
CA LYS A 36 12.46 0.39 -11.14
C LYS A 36 11.83 -0.43 -10.02
N ASP A 37 11.67 0.17 -8.84
CA ASP A 37 11.14 -0.55 -7.67
C ASP A 37 9.66 -0.32 -7.46
N MET A 38 9.05 0.55 -8.26
CA MET A 38 7.64 0.87 -8.09
C MET A 38 6.75 -0.27 -8.56
N GLN A 39 5.76 -0.59 -7.74
CA GLN A 39 4.66 -1.46 -8.13
C GLN A 39 3.46 -0.58 -8.42
N VAL A 40 2.63 -0.99 -9.37
CA VAL A 40 1.38 -0.29 -9.63
C VAL A 40 0.27 -1.06 -8.93
N ASP A 41 -0.35 -0.42 -7.95
CA ASP A 41 -1.43 -1.03 -7.19
C ASP A 41 -2.77 -0.56 -7.74
N HIS A 42 -3.72 -1.47 -7.82
CA HIS A 42 -5.09 -1.11 -8.14
C HIS A 42 -5.79 -0.74 -6.83
N ILE A 43 -6.22 0.51 -6.73
CA ILE A 43 -6.89 1.00 -5.52
C ILE A 43 -8.09 0.12 -5.23
N ASN A 44 -8.91 -0.10 -6.25
CA ASN A 44 -9.99 -1.07 -6.18
C ASN A 44 -9.58 -2.29 -6.99
N PRO A 45 -9.47 -3.47 -6.36
CA PRO A 45 -9.00 -4.66 -7.05
C PRO A 45 -9.91 -5.06 -8.21
N LEU A 46 -9.29 -5.59 -9.25
CA LEU A 46 -9.99 -5.89 -10.50
C LEU A 46 -11.10 -6.93 -10.33
N TYR A 47 -10.83 -7.96 -9.53
CA TYR A 47 -11.70 -9.12 -9.51
C TYR A 47 -12.84 -9.04 -8.51
N TRP A 48 -12.61 -8.36 -7.41
CA TRP A 48 -13.52 -8.41 -6.28
C TRP A 48 -14.37 -7.18 -6.13
N TYR A 49 -13.90 -6.04 -6.63
CA TYR A 49 -14.53 -4.76 -6.31
C TYR A 49 -14.74 -3.92 -7.55
N ASN A 50 -14.82 -4.60 -8.70
CA ASN A 50 -15.16 -3.91 -9.95
C ASN A 50 -14.17 -2.80 -10.30
N GLY A 51 -12.90 -3.03 -9.99
CA GLY A 51 -11.87 -2.05 -10.29
C GLY A 51 -11.62 -1.92 -11.78
N GLU A 52 -10.97 -0.84 -12.16
CA GLU A 52 -10.72 -0.53 -13.54
C GLU A 52 -9.22 -0.43 -13.83
N ASN A 53 -8.87 -0.65 -15.09
CA ASN A 53 -7.52 -0.42 -15.59
C ASN A 53 -7.44 1.01 -16.09
N SER A 54 -7.45 1.96 -15.17
CA SER A 54 -7.37 3.38 -15.50
C SER A 54 -6.43 4.05 -14.52
N ILE A 55 -5.85 5.17 -14.94
CA ILE A 55 -4.87 5.85 -14.11
C ILE A 55 -5.47 6.33 -12.79
N GLU A 56 -6.76 6.60 -12.78
CA GLU A 56 -7.43 7.02 -11.54
C GLU A 56 -7.45 5.90 -10.52
N ASN A 57 -7.39 4.66 -10.98
CA ASN A 57 -7.41 3.50 -10.09
C ASN A 57 -6.01 2.96 -9.79
N TYR A 58 -4.96 3.65 -10.22
CA TYR A 58 -3.58 3.20 -10.02
C TYR A 58 -2.91 4.04 -8.94
N ASN A 59 -2.26 3.37 -8.01
CA ASN A 59 -1.39 4.05 -7.05
C ASN A 59 0.01 3.48 -7.14
N PRO A 60 1.04 4.34 -7.02
CA PRO A 60 2.40 3.83 -6.91
C PRO A 60 2.59 3.25 -5.52
N ALA A 61 3.19 2.09 -5.45
CA ALA A 61 3.36 1.42 -4.17
C ALA A 61 4.75 0.80 -4.09
N CYS A 62 5.31 0.80 -2.88
CA CYS A 62 6.53 0.05 -2.65
C CYS A 62 6.18 -1.43 -2.60
N ARG A 63 7.23 -2.24 -2.71
CA ARG A 63 7.03 -3.68 -2.77
C ARG A 63 6.33 -4.21 -1.51
N MET A 64 6.73 -3.70 -0.36
CA MET A 64 6.16 -4.16 0.90
C MET A 64 4.68 -3.86 1.01
N CYS A 65 4.30 -2.61 0.71
CA CYS A 65 2.90 -2.23 0.80
C CYS A 65 2.05 -2.95 -0.24
N ASN A 66 2.56 -3.08 -1.46
CA ASN A 66 1.84 -3.76 -2.51
C ASN A 66 1.62 -5.23 -2.16
N PHE A 67 2.66 -5.86 -1.63
CA PHE A 67 2.57 -7.26 -1.25
C PHE A 67 1.51 -7.46 -0.16
N TYR A 68 1.53 -6.61 0.85
CA TYR A 68 0.63 -6.78 1.97
C TYR A 68 -0.82 -6.42 1.61
N LYS A 69 -1.00 -5.37 0.82
CA LYS A 69 -2.34 -4.98 0.40
C LYS A 69 -2.95 -6.03 -0.52
N SER A 70 -2.15 -6.58 -1.43
CA SER A 70 -2.62 -7.61 -2.34
C SER A 70 -3.95 -7.19 -3.00
N THR A 71 -5.02 -7.96 -2.80
CA THR A 71 -6.33 -7.68 -3.39
C THR A 71 -7.30 -7.03 -2.42
N LEU A 72 -6.78 -6.48 -1.34
CA LEU A 72 -7.63 -5.77 -0.40
C LEU A 72 -8.04 -4.41 -0.95
N THR A 73 -9.20 -3.94 -0.53
CA THR A 73 -9.56 -2.55 -0.77
C THR A 73 -8.70 -1.67 0.13
N VAL A 74 -8.70 -0.36 -0.14
CA VAL A 74 -7.94 0.57 0.68
C VAL A 74 -8.41 0.51 2.14
N GLU A 75 -9.72 0.43 2.36
CA GLU A 75 -10.21 0.42 3.74
C GLU A 75 -9.86 -0.87 4.47
N LYS A 76 -9.90 -2.01 3.78
CA LYS A 76 -9.47 -3.26 4.40
C LYS A 76 -7.98 -3.24 4.68
N PHE A 77 -7.19 -2.67 3.77
CA PHE A 77 -5.77 -2.51 3.99
C PHE A 77 -5.52 -1.63 5.21
N ARG A 78 -6.26 -0.52 5.32
CA ARG A 78 -6.15 0.36 6.48
C ARG A 78 -6.42 -0.38 7.78
N GLU A 79 -7.49 -1.19 7.80
CA GLU A 79 -7.82 -1.98 8.98
C GLU A 79 -6.68 -2.92 9.35
N GLN A 80 -6.09 -3.57 8.35
CA GLN A 80 -5.00 -4.50 8.62
C GLN A 80 -3.80 -3.79 9.23
N ILE A 81 -3.45 -2.60 8.71
CA ILE A 81 -2.33 -1.84 9.26
C ILE A 81 -2.68 -1.33 10.65
N GLN A 82 -3.92 -0.87 10.84
CA GLN A 82 -4.33 -0.30 12.12
C GLN A 82 -4.25 -1.32 13.24
N THR A 83 -4.41 -2.60 12.94
CA THR A 83 -4.43 -3.66 13.94
C THR A 83 -3.11 -4.42 14.02
N VAL A 84 -2.07 -3.96 13.33
CA VAL A 84 -0.76 -4.63 13.39
C VAL A 84 -0.25 -4.68 14.83
N ARG A 85 -0.47 -3.61 15.59
CA ARG A 85 0.00 -3.55 16.97
C ARG A 85 -0.52 -4.73 17.79
N GLU A 86 -1.77 -5.09 17.60
CA GLU A 86 -2.37 -6.20 18.37
C GLU A 86 -1.66 -7.51 18.08
N ARG A 87 -1.27 -7.71 16.81
CA ARG A 87 -0.55 -8.92 16.46
C ARG A 87 0.87 -8.91 17.00
N LEU A 88 1.51 -7.73 16.97
CA LEU A 88 2.86 -7.59 17.51
C LEU A 88 2.89 -7.85 19.02
N GLU A 89 1.83 -7.42 19.73
CA GLU A 89 1.77 -7.59 21.19
C GLU A 89 1.80 -9.04 21.62
N LYS A 90 1.49 -9.95 20.72
CA LYS A 90 1.57 -11.38 21.04
C LYS A 90 3.00 -11.89 21.05
N ASN A 91 3.93 -11.12 20.56
CA ASN A 91 5.33 -11.51 20.47
C ASN A 91 6.08 -11.07 21.72
N PHE A 92 6.71 -12.04 22.39
CA PHE A 92 7.43 -11.73 23.64
C PHE A 92 8.53 -10.70 23.42
N ILE A 93 9.33 -10.88 22.37
CA ILE A 93 10.45 -9.97 22.11
C ILE A 93 9.93 -8.55 21.85
N TYR A 94 8.80 -8.42 21.15
CA TYR A 94 8.23 -7.11 20.90
C TYR A 94 7.86 -6.43 22.22
N ARG A 95 7.20 -7.17 23.12
CA ARG A 95 6.80 -6.60 24.42
C ARG A 95 8.02 -6.17 25.23
N LEU A 96 9.10 -6.98 25.15
CA LEU A 96 10.33 -6.66 25.85
C LEU A 96 10.95 -5.39 25.27
N ALA A 97 11.02 -5.29 23.95
CA ALA A 97 11.56 -4.11 23.28
C ALA A 97 10.81 -2.85 23.67
N LYS A 98 9.49 -2.95 23.77
CA LYS A 98 8.68 -1.81 24.20
C LYS A 98 9.03 -1.40 25.63
N ARG A 99 9.16 -2.39 26.51
CA ARG A 99 9.44 -2.11 27.91
C ARG A 99 10.76 -1.38 28.08
N TYR A 100 11.73 -1.69 27.26
CA TYR A 100 13.03 -1.05 27.35
C TYR A 100 13.14 0.21 26.48
N GLY A 101 12.06 0.61 25.86
CA GLY A 101 12.06 1.84 25.07
C GLY A 101 12.79 1.72 23.73
N ILE A 102 13.10 0.50 23.32
CA ILE A 102 13.74 0.27 22.02
C ILE A 102 12.74 0.53 20.91
N VAL A 103 11.47 0.21 21.15
CA VAL A 103 10.38 0.43 20.21
C VAL A 103 9.33 1.33 20.88
N ASN A 104 8.92 2.36 20.16
CA ASN A 104 7.86 3.25 20.61
C ASN A 104 6.71 3.16 19.62
N GLU A 105 5.48 3.12 20.14
CA GLU A 105 4.30 2.97 19.28
C GLU A 105 3.66 4.31 19.00
N ASN A 106 3.16 4.45 17.77
CA ASN A 106 2.32 5.57 17.40
C ASN A 106 0.90 5.04 17.33
N ILE A 107 0.03 5.55 18.18
CA ILE A 107 -1.35 5.07 18.28
C ILE A 107 -2.34 5.91 17.51
N GLU A 108 -1.86 6.86 16.71
CA GLU A 108 -2.76 7.67 15.91
C GLU A 108 -3.40 6.85 14.80
N PRO A 109 -4.59 7.26 14.35
CA PRO A 109 -5.23 6.56 13.23
C PRO A 109 -4.34 6.56 12.01
N VAL A 110 -4.39 5.44 11.26
CA VAL A 110 -3.57 5.30 10.07
C VAL A 110 -4.11 6.22 8.97
N ARG A 111 -3.23 7.04 8.45
CA ARG A 111 -3.49 7.85 7.26
C ARG A 111 -2.42 7.53 6.25
N PHE A 112 -2.84 7.16 5.05
CA PHE A 112 -1.88 6.86 4.01
C PHE A 112 -1.27 8.15 3.46
N TYR A 113 -0.09 8.00 2.88
CA TYR A 113 0.64 9.17 2.39
C TYR A 113 -0.21 9.98 1.43
N TYR A 114 -0.89 9.33 0.49
CA TYR A 114 -1.64 10.07 -0.51
C TYR A 114 -2.86 10.78 0.08
N GLU A 115 -3.26 10.42 1.28
CA GLU A 115 -4.35 11.12 1.96
C GLU A 115 -3.87 12.38 2.68
N LYS A 116 -2.55 12.52 2.83
CA LYS A 116 -1.97 13.66 3.54
C LYS A 116 -1.41 14.72 2.59
N VAL A 117 -1.24 14.39 1.33
CA VAL A 117 -0.71 15.32 0.35
C VAL A 117 -1.78 15.62 -0.67
N ASP A 118 -1.72 16.80 -1.27
CA ASP A 118 -2.72 17.20 -2.26
C ASP A 118 -2.13 17.19 -3.65
#